data_b0f7c3f0c7a80a20f79ee3e2e9ad376f
#
_entry.id   b0f7c3f0c7a80a20f79ee3e2e9ad376f
#
_cell.length_a   1.000
_cell.length_b   1.000
_cell.length_c   1.000
_cell.angle_alpha   90.00
_cell.angle_beta   90.00
_cell.angle_gamma   90.00
#
_symmetry.space_group_name_H-M   'P 1'
#
loop_
_entity.id
_entity.type
_entity.pdbx_description
1 polymer ?
#
loop_
_entity_poly.entity_id
_entity_poly.type
_entity_poly.pdbx_seq_one_letter_code
_entity_poly.pdbx_strand_id
1 'polypeptide(L)'
;MIVAAKADGKDKEVIKKLENVGNTILQQVEKNKNPTYELPVRTLNNIFFDKKSGTIKLGDKKSERQFLNVAHSRKFMQTMLVAAEIKKVIEQEATVSIRDLYYALKHTIEGTNENTFEEQGESDPCIEDIEASLELLREELHLAASAKGIIAGDVQLRDGKDNIDLAKMGSGGWSVPSNVEPDRLDFRKVDAEYVLFIEKDAVWRRFNEDQFWKKNNCIILTGRGQPGRGERRLAQRLNKEFKLPIYVLTDADPWGMYIYSVIKQGSISLSYSEEKLATPEAKFMGLSTLDVEEFKIPKEVTIKLNALDAKRLKEMEAYEWFQKKEWKAEFKNMREKAYKLELEALSKKGIRFITEQYVPQKIKNKEFLP
;
A
#
# COMPACT_ATOMS: atom_id res chain seq x y z
N MET A 1 -10.58 -16.67 25.12
CA MET A 1 -10.82 -15.64 26.15
C MET A 1 -9.75 -14.55 26.21
N ILE A 2 -8.45 -14.84 26.10
CA ILE A 2 -7.37 -13.81 26.19
C ILE A 2 -7.35 -12.85 25.00
N VAL A 3 -7.70 -13.33 23.78
CA VAL A 3 -7.71 -12.50 22.56
C VAL A 3 -8.88 -11.49 22.58
N ALA A 4 -10.06 -11.89 23.04
CA ALA A 4 -11.22 -10.99 23.14
C ALA A 4 -10.99 -9.85 24.17
N ALA A 5 -10.32 -10.14 25.29
CA ALA A 5 -10.04 -9.12 26.31
C ALA A 5 -8.99 -8.07 25.86
N LYS A 6 -8.08 -8.44 24.95
CA LYS A 6 -7.11 -7.48 24.35
C LYS A 6 -7.76 -6.59 23.30
N ALA A 7 -8.68 -7.11 22.49
CA ALA A 7 -9.41 -6.33 21.50
C ALA A 7 -10.29 -5.25 22.18
N ASP A 8 -11.04 -5.60 23.22
CA ASP A 8 -11.85 -4.65 23.99
C ASP A 8 -11.05 -3.49 24.62
N GLY A 9 -9.81 -3.73 25.06
CA GLY A 9 -8.95 -2.69 25.59
C GLY A 9 -8.45 -1.69 24.52
N LYS A 10 -8.18 -2.18 23.31
CA LYS A 10 -7.71 -1.37 22.18
C LYS A 10 -8.84 -0.50 21.60
N ASP A 11 -10.00 -1.08 21.45
CA ASP A 11 -11.20 -0.37 20.95
C ASP A 11 -11.60 0.77 21.88
N LYS A 12 -11.55 0.56 23.20
CA LYS A 12 -11.78 1.62 24.20
C LYS A 12 -10.79 2.79 24.09
N GLU A 13 -9.52 2.48 23.79
CA GLU A 13 -8.52 3.53 23.57
C GLU A 13 -8.83 4.33 22.30
N VAL A 14 -9.20 3.66 21.20
CA VAL A 14 -9.57 4.31 19.95
C VAL A 14 -10.81 5.19 20.13
N ILE A 15 -11.87 4.69 20.79
CA ILE A 15 -13.08 5.45 21.12
C ILE A 15 -12.72 6.70 21.92
N LYS A 16 -11.87 6.58 22.95
CA LYS A 16 -11.44 7.71 23.76
C LYS A 16 -10.68 8.75 22.95
N LYS A 17 -9.83 8.35 22.01
CA LYS A 17 -9.14 9.29 21.09
C LYS A 17 -10.14 10.06 20.23
N LEU A 18 -11.13 9.38 19.65
CA LEU A 18 -12.19 10.01 18.86
C LEU A 18 -13.06 10.96 19.69
N GLU A 19 -13.44 10.56 20.90
CA GLU A 19 -14.18 11.42 21.83
C GLU A 19 -13.40 12.68 22.24
N ASN A 20 -12.09 12.57 22.44
CA ASN A 20 -11.25 13.72 22.75
C ASN A 20 -11.25 14.75 21.62
N VAL A 21 -11.28 14.33 20.35
CA VAL A 21 -11.42 15.26 19.21
C VAL A 21 -12.75 16.03 19.32
N GLY A 22 -13.86 15.32 19.50
CA GLY A 22 -15.19 15.93 19.65
C GLY A 22 -15.28 16.88 20.86
N ASN A 23 -14.79 16.43 22.02
CA ASN A 23 -14.77 17.25 23.26
C ASN A 23 -13.94 18.53 23.10
N THR A 24 -12.81 18.46 22.41
CA THR A 24 -11.98 19.64 22.11
C THR A 24 -12.74 20.66 21.28
N ILE A 25 -13.47 20.21 20.26
CA ILE A 25 -14.33 21.07 19.43
C ILE A 25 -15.46 21.70 20.27
N LEU A 26 -16.17 20.89 21.08
CA LEU A 26 -17.22 21.39 21.97
C LEU A 26 -16.73 22.45 22.94
N GLN A 27 -15.60 22.26 23.59
CA GLN A 27 -14.98 23.24 24.48
C GLN A 27 -14.61 24.54 23.78
N GLN A 28 -14.26 24.51 22.50
CA GLN A 28 -14.01 25.73 21.72
C GLN A 28 -15.32 26.49 21.45
N VAL A 29 -16.41 25.79 21.12
CA VAL A 29 -17.72 26.35 20.93
C VAL A 29 -18.23 27.01 22.22
N GLU A 30 -18.14 26.31 23.36
CA GLU A 30 -18.55 26.82 24.68
C GLU A 30 -17.80 28.12 25.08
N LYS A 31 -16.53 28.23 24.64
CA LYS A 31 -15.70 29.42 24.85
C LYS A 31 -15.87 30.49 23.76
N ASN A 32 -16.89 30.37 22.89
CA ASN A 32 -17.13 31.25 21.74
C ASN A 32 -15.91 31.41 20.80
N LYS A 33 -15.11 30.36 20.65
CA LYS A 33 -13.98 30.30 19.70
C LYS A 33 -14.42 29.64 18.41
N ASN A 34 -13.76 30.00 17.31
CA ASN A 34 -13.95 29.27 16.05
C ASN A 34 -13.46 27.83 16.21
N PRO A 35 -14.33 26.82 16.04
CA PRO A 35 -13.92 25.43 16.12
C PRO A 35 -12.82 25.12 15.11
N THR A 36 -11.71 24.60 15.62
CA THR A 36 -10.48 24.38 14.84
C THR A 36 -9.84 23.05 15.27
N TYR A 37 -9.33 22.28 14.33
CA TYR A 37 -8.48 21.15 14.60
C TYR A 37 -7.24 21.15 13.71
N GLU A 38 -6.13 20.61 14.24
CA GLU A 38 -4.87 20.48 13.53
C GLU A 38 -4.76 19.16 12.80
N LEU A 39 -4.12 19.20 11.64
CA LEU A 39 -3.85 18.03 10.80
C LEU A 39 -2.38 18.01 10.38
N PRO A 40 -1.73 16.86 10.38
CA PRO A 40 -0.43 16.72 9.74
C PRO A 40 -0.52 16.97 8.23
N VAL A 41 0.42 17.74 7.68
CA VAL A 41 0.49 18.01 6.24
C VAL A 41 1.09 16.79 5.54
N ARG A 42 0.31 16.07 4.73
CA ARG A 42 0.70 14.82 4.05
C ARG A 42 1.11 15.06 2.58
N THR A 43 2.08 15.93 2.36
CA THR A 43 2.58 16.30 1.03
C THR A 43 4.11 16.20 0.98
N LEU A 44 4.68 16.18 -0.23
CA LEU A 44 6.12 16.01 -0.45
C LEU A 44 6.99 17.03 0.32
N ASN A 45 6.46 18.23 0.59
CA ASN A 45 7.19 19.27 1.33
C ASN A 45 7.21 19.09 2.85
N ASN A 46 6.53 18.06 3.36
CA ASN A 46 6.48 17.69 4.78
C ASN A 46 6.80 16.22 5.01
N ILE A 47 7.54 15.60 4.12
CA ILE A 47 8.10 14.27 4.32
C ILE A 47 9.62 14.33 4.26
N PHE A 48 10.27 13.37 4.88
CA PHE A 48 11.71 13.19 4.77
C PHE A 48 12.04 11.70 4.67
N PHE A 49 13.18 11.40 4.06
CA PHE A 49 13.68 10.04 4.02
C PHE A 49 14.57 9.77 5.23
N ASP A 50 14.12 8.88 6.10
CA ASP A 50 14.93 8.45 7.25
C ASP A 50 15.90 7.36 6.80
N LYS A 51 17.17 7.74 6.66
CA LYS A 51 18.26 6.82 6.26
C LYS A 51 18.46 5.66 7.22
N LYS A 52 18.11 5.82 8.49
CA LYS A 52 18.27 4.78 9.51
C LYS A 52 17.25 3.66 9.34
N SER A 53 16.00 4.00 9.13
CA SER A 53 14.92 3.03 8.88
C SER A 53 14.80 2.65 7.41
N GLY A 54 15.32 3.45 6.47
CA GLY A 54 15.15 3.26 5.03
C GLY A 54 13.74 3.57 4.53
N THR A 55 12.95 4.33 5.29
CA THR A 55 11.55 4.65 5.00
C THR A 55 11.30 6.15 4.89
N ILE A 56 10.21 6.49 4.22
CA ILE A 56 9.66 7.84 4.22
C ILE A 56 8.93 8.05 5.55
N LYS A 57 9.15 9.21 6.18
CA LYS A 57 8.47 9.62 7.40
C LYS A 57 7.78 10.96 7.24
N LEU A 58 6.70 11.13 7.99
CA LEU A 58 5.98 12.39 8.08
C LEU A 58 6.81 13.40 8.90
N GLY A 59 6.85 14.65 8.43
CA GLY A 59 7.47 15.76 9.16
C GLY A 59 6.49 16.44 10.13
N ASP A 60 6.95 17.48 10.78
CA ASP A 60 6.24 18.13 11.89
C ASP A 60 5.27 19.25 11.45
N LYS A 61 5.20 19.57 10.15
CA LYS A 61 4.29 20.61 9.66
C LYS A 61 2.84 20.19 9.83
N LYS A 62 2.06 21.09 10.41
CA LYS A 62 0.61 20.94 10.56
C LYS A 62 -0.13 22.04 9.80
N SER A 63 -1.36 21.74 9.46
CA SER A 63 -2.34 22.70 8.94
C SER A 63 -3.55 22.71 9.83
N GLU A 64 -4.24 23.85 9.92
CA GLU A 64 -5.47 23.99 10.66
C GLU A 64 -6.68 23.94 9.74
N ARG A 65 -7.74 23.28 10.19
CA ARG A 65 -9.07 23.42 9.60
C ARG A 65 -10.00 24.12 10.57
N GLN A 66 -10.63 25.16 10.08
CA GLN A 66 -11.48 26.03 10.86
C GLN A 66 -12.93 25.94 10.36
N PHE A 67 -13.90 25.75 11.28
CA PHE A 67 -15.31 25.62 10.91
C PHE A 67 -15.88 26.88 10.27
N LEU A 68 -15.59 28.05 10.83
CA LEU A 68 -16.09 29.33 10.33
C LEU A 68 -15.26 29.90 9.16
N ASN A 69 -14.52 29.05 8.45
CA ASN A 69 -13.83 29.41 7.23
C ASN A 69 -14.50 28.69 6.04
N VAL A 70 -15.05 29.48 5.10
CA VAL A 70 -15.81 28.95 3.95
C VAL A 70 -15.03 27.89 3.15
N ALA A 71 -13.72 28.07 2.98
CA ALA A 71 -12.88 27.09 2.27
C ALA A 71 -12.67 25.78 3.04
N HIS A 72 -12.86 25.78 4.35
CA HIS A 72 -12.61 24.63 5.22
C HIS A 72 -13.88 23.97 5.76
N SER A 73 -15.00 24.72 5.88
CA SER A 73 -16.20 24.31 6.61
C SER A 73 -16.78 22.98 6.16
N ARG A 74 -16.89 22.75 4.84
CA ARG A 74 -17.39 21.48 4.29
C ARG A 74 -16.50 20.31 4.71
N LYS A 75 -15.18 20.43 4.54
CA LYS A 75 -14.22 19.38 4.90
C LYS A 75 -14.13 19.17 6.41
N PHE A 76 -14.29 20.25 7.20
CA PHE A 76 -14.39 20.16 8.65
C PHE A 76 -15.60 19.32 9.07
N MET A 77 -16.80 19.65 8.56
CA MET A 77 -18.02 18.89 8.79
C MET A 77 -17.86 17.42 8.40
N GLN A 78 -17.37 17.16 7.18
CA GLN A 78 -17.16 15.81 6.68
C GLN A 78 -16.24 14.98 7.58
N THR A 79 -15.12 15.55 8.06
CA THR A 79 -14.20 14.84 8.96
C THR A 79 -14.84 14.53 10.31
N MET A 80 -15.63 15.46 10.87
CA MET A 80 -16.33 15.21 12.13
C MET A 80 -17.41 14.13 11.98
N LEU A 81 -18.16 14.13 10.87
CA LEU A 81 -19.14 13.08 10.57
C LEU A 81 -18.47 11.71 10.44
N VAL A 82 -17.32 11.63 9.73
CA VAL A 82 -16.54 10.40 9.62
C VAL A 82 -16.08 9.92 10.99
N ALA A 83 -15.53 10.79 11.83
CA ALA A 83 -15.09 10.43 13.18
C ALA A 83 -16.23 9.90 14.06
N ALA A 84 -17.40 10.52 13.98
CA ALA A 84 -18.58 10.11 14.73
C ALA A 84 -19.11 8.73 14.27
N GLU A 85 -19.16 8.47 12.96
CA GLU A 85 -19.63 7.19 12.44
C GLU A 85 -18.60 6.06 12.72
N ILE A 86 -17.29 6.33 12.61
CA ILE A 86 -16.26 5.37 13.02
C ILE A 86 -16.44 4.97 14.48
N LYS A 87 -16.63 5.93 15.39
CA LYS A 87 -16.91 5.65 16.81
C LYS A 87 -18.10 4.70 16.98
N LYS A 88 -19.21 4.99 16.31
CA LYS A 88 -20.41 4.17 16.33
C LYS A 88 -20.21 2.75 15.78
N VAL A 89 -19.43 2.61 14.69
CA VAL A 89 -19.07 1.31 14.13
C VAL A 89 -18.27 0.47 15.13
N ILE A 90 -17.29 1.09 15.81
CA ILE A 90 -16.47 0.40 16.84
C ILE A 90 -17.35 0.00 18.04
N GLU A 91 -18.24 0.88 18.52
CA GLU A 91 -19.17 0.59 19.62
C GLU A 91 -20.14 -0.57 19.31
N GLN A 92 -20.44 -0.79 18.02
CA GLN A 92 -21.25 -1.90 17.55
C GLN A 92 -20.44 -3.19 17.31
N GLU A 93 -19.13 -3.17 17.58
CA GLU A 93 -18.20 -4.29 17.31
C GLU A 93 -18.27 -4.75 15.83
N ALA A 94 -18.64 -3.83 14.92
CA ALA A 94 -18.77 -4.07 13.50
C ALA A 94 -17.51 -3.67 12.74
N THR A 95 -17.36 -4.19 11.52
CA THR A 95 -16.39 -3.70 10.54
C THR A 95 -17.16 -3.34 9.28
N VAL A 96 -16.90 -2.14 8.73
CA VAL A 96 -17.58 -1.66 7.53
C VAL A 96 -16.57 -1.36 6.42
N SER A 97 -17.02 -1.49 5.18
CA SER A 97 -16.19 -1.04 4.06
C SER A 97 -16.16 0.49 4.01
N ILE A 98 -15.08 1.04 3.43
CA ILE A 98 -14.99 2.49 3.18
C ILE A 98 -16.20 2.98 2.36
N ARG A 99 -16.71 2.13 1.47
CA ARG A 99 -17.87 2.44 0.65
C ARG A 99 -19.15 2.47 1.47
N ASP A 100 -19.33 1.52 2.38
CA ASP A 100 -20.49 1.52 3.29
C ASP A 100 -20.47 2.75 4.21
N LEU A 101 -19.29 3.12 4.73
CA LEU A 101 -19.12 4.35 5.51
C LEU A 101 -19.57 5.58 4.72
N TYR A 102 -19.15 5.70 3.45
CA TYR A 102 -19.58 6.80 2.59
C TYR A 102 -21.11 6.84 2.45
N TYR A 103 -21.77 5.72 2.16
CA TYR A 103 -23.20 5.67 2.02
C TYR A 103 -23.95 5.95 3.32
N ALA A 104 -23.43 5.49 4.46
CA ALA A 104 -24.00 5.80 5.79
C ALA A 104 -23.96 7.31 6.10
N LEU A 105 -22.95 7.99 5.58
CA LEU A 105 -22.73 9.43 5.83
C LEU A 105 -23.36 10.36 4.77
N LYS A 106 -23.76 9.81 3.61
CA LYS A 106 -24.35 10.61 2.54
C LYS A 106 -25.82 10.91 2.82
N HIS A 107 -26.11 12.17 3.10
CA HIS A 107 -27.48 12.66 3.23
C HIS A 107 -27.56 14.14 2.86
N THR A 108 -28.74 14.60 2.52
CA THR A 108 -28.98 16.03 2.20
C THR A 108 -28.90 16.86 3.50
N ILE A 109 -28.18 17.97 3.47
CA ILE A 109 -28.08 18.90 4.58
C ILE A 109 -29.42 19.62 4.71
N GLU A 110 -30.02 19.57 5.91
CA GLU A 110 -31.33 20.15 6.19
C GLU A 110 -31.40 21.63 5.79
N GLY A 111 -32.46 22.00 5.09
CA GLY A 111 -32.66 23.36 4.59
C GLY A 111 -31.85 23.73 3.35
N THR A 112 -31.15 22.79 2.74
CA THR A 112 -30.38 23.00 1.50
C THR A 112 -30.65 21.93 0.46
N ASN A 113 -30.10 22.11 -0.76
CA ASN A 113 -30.07 21.08 -1.80
C ASN A 113 -28.69 20.38 -1.90
N GLU A 114 -27.83 20.59 -0.94
CA GLU A 114 -26.47 20.03 -0.92
C GLU A 114 -26.41 18.76 -0.06
N ASN A 115 -25.60 17.80 -0.48
CA ASN A 115 -25.32 16.62 0.33
C ASN A 115 -24.06 16.80 1.17
N THR A 116 -23.99 16.08 2.28
CA THR A 116 -22.78 16.00 3.11
C THR A 116 -21.56 15.48 2.31
N PHE A 117 -21.79 14.52 1.43
CA PHE A 117 -20.82 13.95 0.48
C PHE A 117 -21.47 13.79 -0.89
N GLU A 118 -20.80 14.24 -1.95
CA GLU A 118 -21.26 14.03 -3.32
C GLU A 118 -20.66 12.73 -3.90
N GLU A 119 -19.37 12.52 -3.71
CA GLU A 119 -18.64 11.39 -4.24
C GLU A 119 -17.86 10.64 -3.15
N GLN A 120 -17.66 9.32 -3.36
CA GLN A 120 -16.90 8.49 -2.42
C GLN A 120 -15.46 9.02 -2.20
N GLY A 121 -14.82 9.58 -3.23
CA GLY A 121 -13.49 10.18 -3.13
C GLY A 121 -13.38 11.33 -2.13
N GLU A 122 -14.50 11.89 -1.65
CA GLU A 122 -14.49 12.93 -0.61
C GLU A 122 -14.31 12.36 0.80
N SER A 123 -14.71 11.09 1.04
CA SER A 123 -14.57 10.45 2.36
C SER A 123 -13.16 9.95 2.63
N ASP A 124 -12.45 9.46 1.61
CA ASP A 124 -11.12 8.88 1.75
C ASP A 124 -10.09 9.83 2.41
N PRO A 125 -9.96 11.11 1.99
CA PRO A 125 -9.08 12.05 2.66
C PRO A 125 -9.46 12.35 4.11
N CYS A 126 -10.77 12.28 4.47
CA CYS A 126 -11.23 12.48 5.85
C CYS A 126 -10.80 11.31 6.75
N ILE A 127 -10.90 10.07 6.24
CA ILE A 127 -10.42 8.89 6.94
C ILE A 127 -8.91 9.00 7.17
N GLU A 128 -8.14 9.32 6.14
CA GLU A 128 -6.69 9.49 6.24
C GLU A 128 -6.28 10.63 7.18
N ASP A 129 -7.06 11.70 7.26
CA ASP A 129 -6.83 12.78 8.20
C ASP A 129 -7.01 12.32 9.65
N ILE A 130 -8.03 11.49 9.92
CA ILE A 130 -8.27 10.90 11.24
C ILE A 130 -7.15 9.92 11.59
N GLU A 131 -6.80 9.02 10.67
CA GLU A 131 -5.69 8.08 10.85
C GLU A 131 -4.40 8.80 11.23
N ALA A 132 -4.02 9.83 10.45
CA ALA A 132 -2.80 10.58 10.66
C ALA A 132 -2.81 11.42 11.95
N SER A 133 -3.97 12.01 12.31
CA SER A 133 -4.10 12.84 13.51
C SER A 133 -4.12 12.03 14.80
N LEU A 134 -4.62 10.80 14.76
CA LEU A 134 -4.74 9.93 15.92
C LEU A 134 -3.63 8.88 15.99
N GLU A 135 -2.75 8.84 14.96
CA GLU A 135 -1.68 7.83 14.81
C GLU A 135 -2.25 6.39 14.83
N LEU A 136 -3.35 6.20 14.12
CA LEU A 136 -4.06 4.93 14.00
C LEU A 136 -4.03 4.41 12.57
N LEU A 137 -4.14 3.10 12.42
CA LEU A 137 -4.37 2.49 11.12
C LEU A 137 -5.88 2.40 10.83
N ARG A 138 -6.24 2.33 9.56
CA ARG A 138 -7.60 2.10 9.08
C ARG A 138 -8.25 0.88 9.70
N GLU A 139 -7.48 -0.18 9.87
CA GLU A 139 -7.90 -1.45 10.47
C GLU A 139 -8.24 -1.30 11.96
N GLU A 140 -7.55 -0.38 12.65
CA GLU A 140 -7.83 -0.03 14.05
C GLU A 140 -9.09 0.86 14.19
N LEU A 141 -9.53 1.47 13.10
CA LEU A 141 -10.79 2.21 12.98
C LEU A 141 -11.96 1.33 12.51
N HIS A 142 -11.79 0.01 12.48
CA HIS A 142 -12.76 -0.96 11.97
C HIS A 142 -13.21 -0.70 10.52
N LEU A 143 -12.34 -0.11 9.71
CA LEU A 143 -12.59 0.15 8.30
C LEU A 143 -11.83 -0.86 7.42
N ALA A 144 -12.54 -1.49 6.51
CA ALA A 144 -12.00 -2.45 5.56
C ALA A 144 -11.99 -1.89 4.14
N ALA A 145 -10.91 -2.15 3.42
CA ALA A 145 -10.87 -1.98 1.97
C ALA A 145 -11.23 -3.31 1.28
N SER A 146 -11.61 -3.26 0.01
CA SER A 146 -11.81 -4.48 -0.78
C SER A 146 -10.49 -5.25 -0.89
N ALA A 147 -10.56 -6.57 -0.71
CA ALA A 147 -9.44 -7.46 -0.97
C ALA A 147 -9.02 -7.35 -2.45
N LYS A 148 -7.75 -7.14 -2.71
CA LYS A 148 -7.25 -6.86 -4.07
C LYS A 148 -6.17 -7.84 -4.50
N GLY A 149 -5.16 -8.06 -3.67
CA GLY A 149 -4.02 -8.91 -3.99
C GLY A 149 -4.32 -10.40 -3.93
N ILE A 150 -3.41 -11.18 -4.47
CA ILE A 150 -3.45 -12.64 -4.43
C ILE A 150 -2.08 -13.18 -4.02
N ILE A 151 -2.08 -14.27 -3.24
CA ILE A 151 -0.88 -14.95 -2.79
C ILE A 151 -1.00 -16.46 -3.05
N ALA A 152 0.12 -17.10 -3.36
CA ALA A 152 0.28 -18.57 -3.38
C ALA A 152 1.68 -18.96 -2.89
N GLY A 153 1.79 -20.13 -2.27
CA GLY A 153 3.05 -20.66 -1.71
C GLY A 153 2.78 -21.78 -0.71
N ASP A 154 3.82 -22.40 -0.18
CA ASP A 154 3.68 -23.37 0.92
C ASP A 154 3.56 -22.63 2.26
N VAL A 155 2.39 -22.10 2.51
CA VAL A 155 2.06 -21.34 3.71
C VAL A 155 0.76 -21.83 4.30
N GLN A 156 0.75 -22.08 5.59
CA GLN A 156 -0.45 -22.34 6.37
C GLN A 156 -0.67 -21.19 7.33
N LEU A 157 -1.87 -20.64 7.32
CA LEU A 157 -2.28 -19.54 8.17
C LEU A 157 -3.66 -19.78 8.76
N ARG A 158 -3.97 -19.02 9.80
CA ARG A 158 -5.31 -18.94 10.38
C ARG A 158 -5.85 -17.53 10.18
N ASP A 159 -7.00 -17.42 9.52
CA ASP A 159 -7.77 -16.19 9.39
C ASP A 159 -8.99 -16.26 10.32
N GLY A 160 -8.93 -15.53 11.42
CA GLY A 160 -9.93 -15.63 12.46
C GLY A 160 -10.04 -17.05 13.04
N LYS A 161 -11.10 -17.78 12.69
CA LYS A 161 -11.32 -19.16 13.13
C LYS A 161 -10.96 -20.22 12.09
N ASP A 162 -10.71 -19.82 10.84
CA ASP A 162 -10.52 -20.71 9.71
C ASP A 162 -9.04 -21.00 9.46
N ASN A 163 -8.70 -22.25 9.22
CA ASN A 163 -7.38 -22.68 8.81
C ASN A 163 -7.28 -22.68 7.27
N ILE A 164 -6.32 -21.96 6.73
CA ILE A 164 -6.10 -21.79 5.31
C ILE A 164 -4.75 -22.39 4.92
N ASP A 165 -4.75 -23.24 3.89
CA ASP A 165 -3.54 -23.82 3.29
C ASP A 165 -3.36 -23.24 1.88
N LEU A 166 -2.42 -22.28 1.72
CA LEU A 166 -2.24 -21.56 0.47
C LEU A 166 -1.76 -22.47 -0.68
N ALA A 167 -1.11 -23.59 -0.36
CA ALA A 167 -0.69 -24.57 -1.37
C ALA A 167 -1.87 -25.29 -2.03
N LYS A 168 -3.06 -25.22 -1.44
CA LYS A 168 -4.30 -25.87 -1.91
C LYS A 168 -5.31 -24.92 -2.54
N MET A 169 -4.97 -23.65 -2.73
CA MET A 169 -5.91 -22.62 -3.26
C MET A 169 -6.08 -22.70 -4.78
N GLY A 170 -5.42 -23.63 -5.45
CA GLY A 170 -5.54 -23.88 -6.90
C GLY A 170 -5.04 -22.72 -7.76
N SER A 171 -5.59 -22.61 -8.98
CA SER A 171 -5.15 -21.60 -9.96
C SER A 171 -5.52 -20.16 -9.57
N GLY A 172 -6.50 -19.97 -8.70
CA GLY A 172 -6.93 -18.66 -8.24
C GLY A 172 -6.03 -18.05 -7.16
N GLY A 173 -5.26 -18.88 -6.43
CA GLY A 173 -4.58 -18.42 -5.23
C GLY A 173 -5.53 -17.97 -4.11
N TRP A 174 -4.99 -17.41 -3.04
CA TRP A 174 -5.79 -16.84 -1.95
C TRP A 174 -5.82 -15.32 -2.01
N SER A 175 -7.01 -14.76 -1.90
CA SER A 175 -7.22 -13.31 -1.92
C SER A 175 -6.76 -12.70 -0.60
N VAL A 176 -5.83 -11.74 -0.67
CA VAL A 176 -5.27 -11.08 0.52
C VAL A 176 -6.32 -10.13 1.10
N PRO A 177 -6.75 -10.32 2.36
CA PRO A 177 -7.68 -9.40 3.01
C PRO A 177 -7.00 -8.05 3.29
N SER A 178 -7.80 -7.00 3.48
CA SER A 178 -7.26 -5.68 3.84
C SER A 178 -6.66 -5.66 5.24
N ASN A 179 -7.22 -6.42 6.17
CA ASN A 179 -6.69 -6.58 7.52
C ASN A 179 -5.90 -7.88 7.65
N VAL A 180 -4.59 -7.74 7.74
CA VAL A 180 -3.62 -8.84 7.91
C VAL A 180 -2.81 -8.69 9.20
N GLU A 181 -3.35 -8.00 10.20
CA GLU A 181 -2.68 -7.84 11.49
C GLU A 181 -2.60 -9.18 12.25
N PRO A 182 -1.61 -9.36 13.16
CA PRO A 182 -1.36 -10.63 13.84
C PRO A 182 -2.53 -11.16 14.68
N ASP A 183 -3.41 -10.30 15.17
CA ASP A 183 -4.62 -10.66 15.90
C ASP A 183 -5.71 -11.22 14.98
N ARG A 184 -5.67 -10.91 13.70
CA ARG A 184 -6.60 -11.40 12.68
C ARG A 184 -6.04 -12.56 11.87
N LEU A 185 -4.81 -12.41 11.38
CA LEU A 185 -4.15 -13.37 10.50
C LEU A 185 -2.86 -13.88 11.16
N ASP A 186 -2.86 -15.18 11.50
CA ASP A 186 -1.78 -15.84 12.23
C ASP A 186 -1.10 -16.89 11.34
N PHE A 187 0.21 -16.76 11.13
CA PHE A 187 0.99 -17.72 10.36
C PHE A 187 1.29 -18.97 11.20
N ARG A 188 0.90 -20.15 10.70
CA ARG A 188 1.12 -21.45 11.33
C ARG A 188 2.36 -22.15 10.79
N LYS A 189 2.58 -22.04 9.48
CA LYS A 189 3.74 -22.57 8.77
C LYS A 189 4.07 -21.64 7.61
N VAL A 190 5.32 -21.33 7.43
CA VAL A 190 5.85 -20.65 6.24
C VAL A 190 7.08 -21.43 5.79
N ASP A 191 6.96 -22.09 4.64
CA ASP A 191 8.06 -22.86 4.03
C ASP A 191 8.41 -22.21 2.70
N ALA A 192 9.33 -21.27 2.74
CA ALA A 192 9.79 -20.52 1.57
C ALA A 192 11.14 -19.88 1.84
N GLU A 193 11.93 -19.67 0.80
CA GLU A 193 13.23 -19.00 0.86
C GLU A 193 13.12 -17.48 0.57
N TYR A 194 12.08 -17.05 -0.16
CA TYR A 194 11.85 -15.64 -0.51
C TYR A 194 10.41 -15.40 -0.92
N VAL A 195 10.03 -14.13 -1.04
CA VAL A 195 8.77 -13.69 -1.62
C VAL A 195 9.07 -12.99 -2.96
N LEU A 196 8.40 -13.40 -4.01
CA LEU A 196 8.37 -12.71 -5.30
C LEU A 196 7.09 -11.88 -5.38
N PHE A 197 7.23 -10.57 -5.28
CA PHE A 197 6.13 -9.62 -5.42
C PHE A 197 6.01 -9.19 -6.88
N ILE A 198 4.93 -9.58 -7.55
CA ILE A 198 4.70 -9.38 -8.98
C ILE A 198 3.64 -8.31 -9.18
N GLU A 199 3.93 -7.28 -9.95
CA GLU A 199 2.98 -6.17 -10.18
C GLU A 199 1.70 -6.65 -10.86
N LYS A 200 1.81 -7.33 -11.99
CA LYS A 200 0.68 -7.67 -12.87
C LYS A 200 0.02 -9.00 -12.53
N ASP A 201 -1.31 -9.02 -12.45
CA ASP A 201 -2.11 -10.23 -12.24
C ASP A 201 -1.87 -11.28 -13.35
N ALA A 202 -1.80 -10.85 -14.61
CA ALA A 202 -1.56 -11.76 -15.74
C ALA A 202 -0.22 -12.49 -15.64
N VAL A 203 0.83 -11.78 -15.23
CA VAL A 203 2.16 -12.37 -15.00
C VAL A 203 2.13 -13.28 -13.78
N TRP A 204 1.52 -12.86 -12.66
CA TRP A 204 1.36 -13.70 -11.48
C TRP A 204 0.65 -15.02 -11.81
N ARG A 205 -0.41 -14.99 -12.65
CA ARG A 205 -1.12 -16.20 -13.10
C ARG A 205 -0.21 -17.14 -13.87
N ARG A 206 0.68 -16.62 -14.71
CA ARG A 206 1.71 -17.43 -15.40
C ARG A 206 2.63 -18.14 -14.40
N PHE A 207 3.12 -17.42 -13.38
CA PHE A 207 3.96 -18.02 -12.34
C PHE A 207 3.20 -19.09 -11.55
N ASN A 208 1.93 -18.87 -11.25
CA ASN A 208 1.12 -19.85 -10.52
C ASN A 208 0.81 -21.09 -11.39
N GLU A 209 0.47 -20.91 -12.67
CA GLU A 209 0.24 -22.00 -13.63
C GLU A 209 1.47 -22.88 -13.82
N ASP A 210 2.64 -22.26 -13.93
CA ASP A 210 3.92 -22.99 -14.03
C ASP A 210 4.37 -23.63 -12.71
N GLN A 211 3.59 -23.48 -11.63
CA GLN A 211 3.92 -23.95 -10.27
C GLN A 211 5.29 -23.43 -9.80
N PHE A 212 5.61 -22.18 -10.17
CA PHE A 212 6.91 -21.58 -9.91
C PHE A 212 7.25 -21.58 -8.42
N TRP A 213 6.28 -21.21 -7.58
CA TRP A 213 6.44 -21.17 -6.13
C TRP A 213 6.84 -22.52 -5.54
N LYS A 214 6.31 -23.62 -6.08
CA LYS A 214 6.65 -24.98 -5.66
C LYS A 214 8.04 -25.41 -6.14
N LYS A 215 8.39 -25.08 -7.40
CA LYS A 215 9.68 -25.45 -8.01
C LYS A 215 10.85 -24.67 -7.41
N ASN A 216 10.61 -23.45 -6.92
CA ASN A 216 11.64 -22.54 -6.45
C ASN A 216 11.52 -22.21 -4.96
N ASN A 217 10.74 -22.99 -4.22
CA ASN A 217 10.54 -22.84 -2.78
C ASN A 217 10.32 -21.37 -2.37
N CYS A 218 9.30 -20.73 -2.95
CA CYS A 218 9.03 -19.32 -2.70
C CYS A 218 7.54 -19.02 -2.53
N ILE A 219 7.23 -17.81 -2.14
CA ILE A 219 5.88 -17.25 -2.14
C ILE A 219 5.75 -16.30 -3.33
N ILE A 220 4.66 -16.39 -4.08
CA ILE A 220 4.32 -15.41 -5.12
C ILE A 220 3.14 -14.57 -4.65
N LEU A 221 3.31 -13.25 -4.66
CA LEU A 221 2.33 -12.27 -4.21
C LEU A 221 2.10 -11.21 -5.30
N THR A 222 0.88 -10.79 -5.53
CA THR A 222 0.58 -9.63 -6.41
C THR A 222 -0.36 -8.65 -5.76
N GLY A 223 -0.15 -7.36 -6.01
CA GLY A 223 -1.07 -6.28 -5.68
C GLY A 223 -2.03 -5.92 -6.83
N ARG A 224 -1.95 -6.61 -7.97
CA ARG A 224 -2.70 -6.30 -9.19
C ARG A 224 -2.54 -4.83 -9.62
N GLY A 225 -1.31 -4.43 -9.88
CA GLY A 225 -0.85 -3.07 -10.08
C GLY A 225 -0.37 -2.44 -8.77
N GLN A 226 -0.72 -1.18 -8.52
CA GLN A 226 -0.37 -0.51 -7.25
C GLN A 226 -0.91 -1.30 -6.06
N PRO A 227 -0.05 -1.84 -5.16
CA PRO A 227 -0.50 -2.65 -4.03
C PRO A 227 -1.25 -1.81 -3.00
N GLY A 228 -2.28 -2.41 -2.42
CA GLY A 228 -2.98 -1.86 -1.27
C GLY A 228 -2.19 -2.02 0.03
N ARG A 229 -2.80 -1.59 1.13
CA ARG A 229 -2.18 -1.70 2.46
C ARG A 229 -2.05 -3.16 2.91
N GLY A 230 -3.05 -3.99 2.63
CA GLY A 230 -3.04 -5.40 3.00
C GLY A 230 -1.86 -6.17 2.41
N GLU A 231 -1.62 -6.01 1.10
CA GLU A 231 -0.52 -6.67 0.40
C GLU A 231 0.85 -6.17 0.88
N ARG A 232 0.98 -4.85 1.08
CA ARG A 232 2.21 -4.25 1.60
C ARG A 232 2.50 -4.73 3.03
N ARG A 233 1.48 -4.72 3.88
CA ARG A 233 1.59 -5.20 5.25
C ARG A 233 1.92 -6.68 5.34
N LEU A 234 1.29 -7.51 4.48
CA LEU A 234 1.58 -8.94 4.40
C LEU A 234 3.04 -9.20 3.99
N ALA A 235 3.53 -8.50 2.96
CA ALA A 235 4.92 -8.60 2.53
C ALA A 235 5.89 -8.19 3.65
N GLN A 236 5.59 -7.10 4.36
CA GLN A 236 6.40 -6.64 5.49
C GLN A 236 6.40 -7.66 6.64
N ARG A 237 5.25 -8.27 6.96
CA ARG A 237 5.16 -9.31 8.00
C ARG A 237 5.99 -10.53 7.63
N LEU A 238 5.88 -11.01 6.38
CA LEU A 238 6.71 -12.13 5.88
C LEU A 238 8.21 -11.81 5.97
N ASN A 239 8.60 -10.58 5.64
CA ASN A 239 9.99 -10.15 5.80
C ASN A 239 10.43 -10.05 7.27
N LYS A 240 9.63 -9.41 8.14
CA LYS A 240 10.03 -9.17 9.54
C LYS A 240 9.95 -10.42 10.41
N GLU A 241 8.86 -11.19 10.29
CA GLU A 241 8.58 -12.35 11.15
C GLU A 241 9.41 -13.58 10.73
N PHE A 242 9.59 -13.80 9.40
CA PHE A 242 10.26 -14.98 8.85
C PHE A 242 11.60 -14.68 8.18
N LYS A 243 12.02 -13.40 8.15
CA LYS A 243 13.27 -12.96 7.51
C LYS A 243 13.35 -13.29 6.02
N LEU A 244 12.21 -13.44 5.34
CA LEU A 244 12.17 -13.72 3.92
C LEU A 244 12.59 -12.48 3.11
N PRO A 245 13.55 -12.59 2.19
CA PRO A 245 13.84 -11.55 1.22
C PRO A 245 12.60 -11.26 0.35
N ILE A 246 12.35 -9.99 0.06
CA ILE A 246 11.27 -9.59 -0.85
C ILE A 246 11.90 -9.11 -2.15
N TYR A 247 11.61 -9.79 -3.25
CA TYR A 247 12.02 -9.42 -4.61
C TYR A 247 10.80 -8.88 -5.35
N VAL A 248 10.93 -7.69 -5.94
CA VAL A 248 9.82 -7.01 -6.61
C VAL A 248 10.05 -7.03 -8.11
N LEU A 249 9.06 -7.55 -8.83
CA LEU A 249 9.05 -7.71 -10.28
C LEU A 249 7.94 -6.83 -10.86
N THR A 250 8.32 -5.75 -11.55
CA THR A 250 7.41 -4.77 -12.17
C THR A 250 7.79 -4.54 -13.63
N ASP A 251 6.99 -3.77 -14.33
CA ASP A 251 7.35 -3.28 -15.66
C ASP A 251 8.61 -2.40 -15.63
N ALA A 252 9.35 -2.37 -16.72
CA ALA A 252 10.46 -1.42 -16.91
C ALA A 252 9.89 -0.07 -17.36
N ASP A 253 9.17 0.59 -16.49
CA ASP A 253 8.65 1.93 -16.70
C ASP A 253 8.69 2.75 -15.40
N PRO A 254 8.51 4.08 -15.47
CA PRO A 254 8.54 4.92 -14.28
C PRO A 254 7.48 4.57 -13.22
N TRP A 255 6.35 4.01 -13.63
CA TRP A 255 5.27 3.64 -12.71
C TRP A 255 5.58 2.34 -11.97
N GLY A 256 6.15 1.34 -12.65
CA GLY A 256 6.62 0.10 -12.03
C GLY A 256 7.71 0.36 -11.00
N MET A 257 8.67 1.24 -11.32
CA MET A 257 9.71 1.65 -10.37
C MET A 257 9.14 2.45 -9.18
N TYR A 258 8.11 3.27 -9.42
CA TYR A 258 7.39 3.95 -8.35
C TYR A 258 6.63 2.97 -7.45
N ILE A 259 5.97 1.95 -8.01
CA ILE A 259 5.33 0.86 -7.25
C ILE A 259 6.36 0.17 -6.35
N TYR A 260 7.53 -0.17 -6.88
CA TYR A 260 8.61 -0.71 -6.08
C TYR A 260 8.99 0.22 -4.92
N SER A 261 9.15 1.52 -5.18
CA SER A 261 9.50 2.46 -4.13
C SER A 261 8.45 2.57 -3.02
N VAL A 262 7.17 2.46 -3.38
CA VAL A 262 6.06 2.41 -2.41
C VAL A 262 6.13 1.15 -1.54
N ILE A 263 6.49 0.00 -2.10
CA ILE A 263 6.68 -1.23 -1.32
C ILE A 263 7.89 -1.09 -0.39
N LYS A 264 8.98 -0.53 -0.88
CA LYS A 264 10.26 -0.44 -0.17
C LYS A 264 10.28 0.68 0.86
N GLN A 265 10.09 1.93 0.41
CA GLN A 265 10.26 3.12 1.25
C GLN A 265 8.96 3.66 1.81
N GLY A 266 7.85 3.38 1.14
CA GLY A 266 6.54 3.88 1.51
C GLY A 266 5.93 4.89 0.54
N SER A 267 4.74 5.34 0.87
CA SER A 267 3.92 6.28 0.11
C SER A 267 3.92 7.66 0.77
N ILE A 268 3.98 8.72 -0.03
CA ILE A 268 3.95 10.10 0.46
C ILE A 268 2.67 10.37 1.27
N SER A 269 1.51 9.95 0.77
CA SER A 269 0.22 10.18 1.43
C SER A 269 0.04 9.37 2.72
N LEU A 270 0.71 8.22 2.84
CA LEU A 270 0.63 7.32 3.99
C LEU A 270 1.88 7.35 4.88
N SER A 271 2.69 8.39 4.76
CA SER A 271 3.97 8.52 5.47
C SER A 271 3.87 8.43 7.01
N TYR A 272 2.69 8.63 7.57
CA TYR A 272 2.39 8.42 8.99
C TYR A 272 2.32 6.94 9.43
N SER A 273 2.19 6.00 8.50
CA SER A 273 2.01 4.57 8.78
C SER A 273 3.09 3.66 8.19
N GLU A 274 4.15 4.21 7.62
CA GLU A 274 5.14 3.44 6.85
C GLU A 274 5.98 2.47 7.69
N GLU A 275 6.09 2.66 8.98
CA GLU A 275 6.73 1.69 9.88
C GLU A 275 6.05 0.32 9.86
N LYS A 276 4.73 0.28 9.54
CA LYS A 276 3.92 -0.93 9.42
C LYS A 276 3.73 -1.41 7.98
N LEU A 277 3.98 -0.56 6.97
CA LEU A 277 3.64 -0.86 5.56
C LEU A 277 4.87 -0.99 4.64
N ALA A 278 5.98 -0.33 4.94
CA ALA A 278 7.17 -0.37 4.11
C ALA A 278 8.04 -1.59 4.41
N THR A 279 8.74 -2.07 3.38
CA THR A 279 9.73 -3.16 3.48
C THR A 279 11.09 -2.68 2.98
N PRO A 280 11.90 -1.99 3.81
CA PRO A 280 13.14 -1.34 3.39
C PRO A 280 14.18 -2.28 2.76
N GLU A 281 14.11 -3.56 3.09
CA GLU A 281 15.02 -4.59 2.58
C GLU A 281 14.58 -5.15 1.22
N ALA A 282 13.42 -4.75 0.70
CA ALA A 282 12.96 -5.18 -0.61
C ALA A 282 13.96 -4.77 -1.70
N LYS A 283 14.12 -5.64 -2.71
CA LYS A 283 15.02 -5.44 -3.83
C LYS A 283 14.25 -5.45 -5.14
N PHE A 284 14.60 -4.55 -6.03
CA PHE A 284 14.05 -4.52 -7.37
C PHE A 284 14.72 -5.58 -8.23
N MET A 285 13.95 -6.56 -8.67
CA MET A 285 14.45 -7.64 -9.52
C MET A 285 14.45 -7.25 -11.01
N GLY A 286 13.53 -6.43 -11.40
CA GLY A 286 13.29 -6.03 -12.79
C GLY A 286 11.79 -5.77 -13.01
N LEU A 287 11.35 -5.55 -14.24
CA LEU A 287 12.16 -5.49 -15.45
C LEU A 287 12.95 -4.16 -15.47
N SER A 288 14.21 -4.19 -15.91
CA SER A 288 15.06 -3.02 -16.09
C SER A 288 15.24 -2.73 -17.59
N THR A 289 15.41 -1.48 -17.95
CA THR A 289 15.79 -1.12 -19.34
C THR A 289 17.17 -1.66 -19.72
N LEU A 290 18.03 -1.92 -18.74
CA LEU A 290 19.33 -2.56 -18.94
C LEU A 290 19.21 -4.05 -19.34
N ASP A 291 18.14 -4.71 -18.92
CA ASP A 291 17.88 -6.13 -19.26
C ASP A 291 17.62 -6.36 -20.76
N VAL A 292 17.26 -5.28 -21.50
CA VAL A 292 17.01 -5.38 -22.94
C VAL A 292 18.24 -5.87 -23.69
N GLU A 293 19.40 -5.35 -23.37
CA GLU A 293 20.67 -5.74 -24.00
C GLU A 293 21.19 -7.06 -23.41
N GLU A 294 21.12 -7.23 -22.11
CA GLU A 294 21.58 -8.42 -21.40
C GLU A 294 20.87 -9.69 -21.86
N PHE A 295 19.54 -9.65 -21.87
CA PHE A 295 18.71 -10.80 -22.29
C PHE A 295 18.39 -10.81 -23.78
N LYS A 296 18.98 -9.90 -24.58
CA LYS A 296 18.73 -9.76 -26.02
C LYS A 296 17.23 -9.71 -26.34
N ILE A 297 16.51 -8.86 -25.63
CA ILE A 297 15.08 -8.65 -25.85
C ILE A 297 14.91 -7.87 -27.17
N PRO A 298 14.06 -8.33 -28.11
CA PRO A 298 13.85 -7.65 -29.37
C PRO A 298 13.34 -6.21 -29.20
N LYS A 299 13.90 -5.27 -29.94
CA LYS A 299 13.53 -3.85 -29.82
C LYS A 299 12.11 -3.55 -30.25
N GLU A 300 11.51 -4.36 -31.10
CA GLU A 300 10.13 -4.20 -31.56
C GLU A 300 9.08 -4.32 -30.46
N VAL A 301 9.44 -4.90 -29.29
CA VAL A 301 8.52 -4.99 -28.13
C VAL A 301 8.70 -3.85 -27.15
N THR A 302 9.57 -2.89 -27.44
CA THR A 302 9.71 -1.67 -26.64
C THR A 302 8.60 -0.68 -26.96
N ILE A 303 8.17 0.09 -25.97
CA ILE A 303 7.13 1.10 -26.07
C ILE A 303 7.76 2.47 -25.82
N LYS A 304 7.47 3.45 -26.67
CA LYS A 304 7.99 4.81 -26.50
C LYS A 304 7.44 5.45 -25.20
N LEU A 305 8.31 6.14 -24.45
CA LEU A 305 7.87 6.95 -23.31
C LEU A 305 6.93 8.07 -23.74
N ASN A 306 5.84 8.24 -23.01
CA ASN A 306 4.94 9.36 -23.16
C ASN A 306 5.30 10.54 -22.23
N ALA A 307 4.58 11.66 -22.33
CA ALA A 307 4.84 12.85 -21.51
C ALA A 307 4.65 12.62 -20.02
N LEU A 308 3.70 11.75 -19.60
CA LEU A 308 3.46 11.42 -18.19
C LEU A 308 4.59 10.53 -17.65
N ASP A 309 5.09 9.59 -18.45
CA ASP A 309 6.24 8.76 -18.10
C ASP A 309 7.48 9.64 -17.88
N ALA A 310 7.76 10.57 -18.82
CA ALA A 310 8.88 11.49 -18.71
C ALA A 310 8.79 12.41 -17.49
N LYS A 311 7.58 12.88 -17.16
CA LYS A 311 7.32 13.67 -15.94
C LYS A 311 7.61 12.86 -14.70
N ARG A 312 7.07 11.63 -14.60
CA ARG A 312 7.26 10.75 -13.45
C ARG A 312 8.75 10.39 -13.27
N LEU A 313 9.45 10.08 -14.35
CA LEU A 313 10.88 9.79 -14.32
C LEU A 313 11.67 10.96 -13.72
N LYS A 314 11.39 12.20 -14.17
CA LYS A 314 12.03 13.42 -13.64
C LYS A 314 11.72 13.63 -12.15
N GLU A 315 10.49 13.35 -11.70
CA GLU A 315 10.12 13.44 -10.29
C GLU A 315 10.93 12.44 -9.45
N MET A 316 11.07 11.20 -9.91
CA MET A 316 11.80 10.14 -9.20
C MET A 316 13.31 10.40 -9.16
N GLU A 317 13.90 10.99 -10.21
CA GLU A 317 15.30 11.41 -10.21
C GLU A 317 15.63 12.41 -9.07
N ALA A 318 14.63 13.17 -8.60
CA ALA A 318 14.78 14.11 -7.50
C ALA A 318 14.60 13.46 -6.10
N TYR A 319 14.06 12.24 -6.00
CA TYR A 319 13.85 11.61 -4.72
C TYR A 319 15.14 11.11 -4.09
N GLU A 320 15.34 11.39 -2.79
CA GLU A 320 16.56 11.04 -2.06
C GLU A 320 16.85 9.53 -2.07
N TRP A 321 15.84 8.69 -2.05
CA TRP A 321 15.97 7.23 -2.03
C TRP A 321 16.34 6.60 -3.37
N PHE A 322 16.31 7.36 -4.48
CA PHE A 322 16.77 6.94 -5.80
C PHE A 322 18.17 7.47 -6.17
N GLN A 323 18.93 8.01 -5.21
CA GLN A 323 20.24 8.61 -5.49
C GLN A 323 21.41 7.64 -5.62
N LYS A 324 21.16 6.30 -5.43
CA LYS A 324 22.19 5.29 -5.63
C LYS A 324 22.61 5.19 -7.11
N LYS A 325 23.89 4.83 -7.35
CA LYS A 325 24.48 4.79 -8.70
C LYS A 325 23.73 3.88 -9.66
N GLU A 326 23.21 2.77 -9.15
CA GLU A 326 22.46 1.78 -9.92
C GLU A 326 21.15 2.37 -10.46
N TRP A 327 20.41 3.11 -9.64
CA TRP A 327 19.19 3.81 -10.05
C TRP A 327 19.47 4.95 -11.02
N LYS A 328 20.57 5.71 -10.80
CA LYS A 328 20.98 6.76 -11.74
C LYS A 328 21.33 6.20 -13.12
N ALA A 329 21.95 5.02 -13.16
CA ALA A 329 22.25 4.33 -14.42
C ALA A 329 20.99 3.90 -15.14
N GLU A 330 20.02 3.29 -14.42
CA GLU A 330 18.73 2.88 -14.97
C GLU A 330 17.93 4.07 -15.52
N PHE A 331 17.78 5.14 -14.73
CA PHE A 331 17.06 6.34 -15.17
C PHE A 331 17.72 7.04 -16.37
N LYS A 332 19.06 7.09 -16.37
CA LYS A 332 19.82 7.60 -17.52
C LYS A 332 19.55 6.77 -18.77
N ASN A 333 19.66 5.44 -18.67
CA ASN A 333 19.42 4.54 -19.80
C ASN A 333 17.98 4.68 -20.32
N MET A 334 16.97 4.69 -19.44
CA MET A 334 15.57 4.86 -19.81
C MET A 334 15.34 6.20 -20.54
N ARG A 335 15.93 7.29 -20.08
CA ARG A 335 15.82 8.60 -20.70
C ARG A 335 16.52 8.67 -22.08
N GLU A 336 17.74 8.14 -22.18
CA GLU A 336 18.53 8.16 -23.43
C GLU A 336 17.90 7.26 -24.51
N LYS A 337 17.40 6.11 -24.14
CA LYS A 337 16.72 5.17 -25.05
C LYS A 337 15.29 5.61 -25.37
N ALA A 338 14.65 6.42 -24.50
CA ALA A 338 13.29 6.94 -24.62
C ALA A 338 12.21 5.86 -24.81
N TYR A 339 12.44 4.67 -24.22
CA TYR A 339 11.48 3.55 -24.24
C TYR A 339 11.25 2.93 -22.86
N LYS A 340 10.16 2.18 -22.76
CA LYS A 340 9.77 1.34 -21.65
C LYS A 340 9.40 -0.06 -22.12
N LEU A 341 9.30 -1.02 -21.22
CA LEU A 341 8.87 -2.39 -21.51
C LEU A 341 7.86 -2.86 -20.46
N GLU A 342 6.90 -3.62 -20.94
CA GLU A 342 6.02 -4.41 -20.08
C GLU A 342 6.62 -5.80 -19.84
N LEU A 343 6.31 -6.42 -18.69
CA LEU A 343 6.76 -7.78 -18.36
C LEU A 343 6.35 -8.81 -19.43
N GLU A 344 5.19 -8.60 -20.05
CA GLU A 344 4.68 -9.44 -21.14
C GLU A 344 5.58 -9.45 -22.39
N ALA A 345 6.42 -8.43 -22.58
CA ALA A 345 7.37 -8.38 -23.69
C ALA A 345 8.37 -9.55 -23.65
N LEU A 346 8.64 -10.08 -22.45
CA LEU A 346 9.50 -11.27 -22.28
C LEU A 346 8.94 -12.53 -22.97
N SER A 347 7.62 -12.61 -23.19
CA SER A 347 6.97 -13.71 -23.88
C SER A 347 7.42 -13.86 -25.34
N LYS A 348 7.99 -12.80 -25.94
CA LYS A 348 8.59 -12.86 -27.29
C LYS A 348 9.77 -13.83 -27.35
N LYS A 349 10.41 -14.10 -26.23
CA LYS A 349 11.50 -15.10 -26.11
C LYS A 349 10.98 -16.50 -25.73
N GLY A 350 9.68 -16.64 -25.56
CA GLY A 350 9.01 -17.87 -25.17
C GLY A 350 8.07 -17.62 -24.00
N ILE A 351 6.92 -18.28 -23.99
CA ILE A 351 5.86 -18.01 -23.02
C ILE A 351 6.30 -18.29 -21.56
N ARG A 352 7.27 -19.18 -21.37
CA ARG A 352 7.84 -19.53 -20.06
C ARG A 352 9.21 -18.90 -19.80
N PHE A 353 9.67 -18.03 -20.69
CA PHE A 353 11.00 -17.42 -20.54
C PHE A 353 11.15 -16.70 -19.19
N ILE A 354 10.10 -16.01 -18.75
CA ILE A 354 10.11 -15.27 -17.48
C ILE A 354 10.26 -16.21 -16.27
N THR A 355 9.59 -17.36 -16.28
CA THR A 355 9.57 -18.31 -15.16
C THR A 355 10.74 -19.31 -15.20
N GLU A 356 11.23 -19.67 -16.40
CA GLU A 356 12.28 -20.71 -16.56
C GLU A 356 13.68 -20.12 -16.70
N GLN A 357 13.82 -18.88 -17.18
CA GLN A 357 15.14 -18.30 -17.45
C GLN A 357 15.35 -16.96 -16.75
N TYR A 358 14.51 -15.94 -17.02
CA TYR A 358 14.73 -14.58 -16.53
C TYR A 358 14.82 -14.51 -15.00
N VAL A 359 13.75 -14.86 -14.28
CA VAL A 359 13.73 -14.77 -12.82
C VAL A 359 14.73 -15.72 -12.15
N PRO A 360 14.86 -17.00 -12.56
CA PRO A 360 15.88 -17.88 -12.00
C PRO A 360 17.32 -17.36 -12.18
N GLN A 361 17.67 -16.79 -13.36
CA GLN A 361 18.98 -16.21 -13.60
C GLN A 361 19.23 -14.98 -12.69
N LYS A 362 18.27 -14.06 -12.58
CA LYS A 362 18.37 -12.88 -11.70
C LYS A 362 18.60 -13.27 -10.23
N ILE A 363 17.90 -14.30 -9.75
CA ILE A 363 18.07 -14.81 -8.38
C ILE A 363 19.44 -15.44 -8.20
N LYS A 364 19.84 -16.32 -9.12
CA LYS A 364 21.14 -17.02 -9.09
C LYS A 364 22.32 -16.05 -9.08
N ASN A 365 22.26 -15.03 -9.92
CA ASN A 365 23.33 -14.04 -10.07
C ASN A 365 23.22 -12.90 -9.05
N LYS A 366 22.14 -12.81 -8.26
CA LYS A 366 21.84 -11.71 -7.32
C LYS A 366 21.82 -10.34 -8.02
N GLU A 367 21.28 -10.29 -9.22
CA GLU A 367 21.16 -9.08 -10.04
C GLU A 367 19.93 -8.27 -9.67
N PHE A 368 20.06 -7.46 -8.64
CA PHE A 368 18.98 -6.63 -8.11
C PHE A 368 19.42 -5.16 -8.01
N LEU A 369 18.49 -4.25 -8.29
CA LEU A 369 18.68 -2.86 -7.91
C LEU A 369 18.29 -2.67 -6.43
N PRO A 370 19.00 -1.78 -5.72
CA PRO A 370 18.86 -1.61 -4.27
C PRO A 370 17.61 -0.86 -3.84
#